data_36133bfd37ca0f7687c7b9ade4fa63b8
#
_entry.id   36133bfd37ca0f7687c7b9ade4fa63b8
#
_cell.length_a   1.000
_cell.length_b   1.000
_cell.length_c   1.000
_cell.angle_alpha   90.00
_cell.angle_beta   90.00
_cell.angle_gamma   90.00
#
_symmetry.space_group_name_H-M   'P 1'
#
loop_
_entity.id
_entity.type
_entity.pdbx_description
1 polymer ?
#
loop_
_entity_poly.entity_id
_entity_poly.type
_entity_poly.pdbx_seq_one_letter_code
_entity_poly.pdbx_strand_id
1 'polypeptide(L)'
;WETVRGTDCYIVQSTCDPVNDNLMELLIMIDAMKRASAGRINAVIPYYGYARQDRKAKARDPITAKLVADLLVAAGADRVVTMDLHAAQIQGYFDIPVDHLVGMPILSKYFMAKGLEDVVIVSPDHGSVTRARNMAQPLNAPIAIVDKRRPEPNKSEIMNIIGDIEGKNCILVDDMIDTAGTITNAANALKDLGAVSVRACATHAVLSG
;
A
#
# COMPACT_ATOMS: atom_id res chain seq x y z
N TRP A 1 -4.45 -35.49 11.07
CA TRP A 1 -4.82 -34.16 11.51
C TRP A 1 -3.97 -33.82 12.73
N GLU A 2 -3.11 -32.81 12.63
CA GLU A 2 -2.26 -32.36 13.74
C GLU A 2 -3.05 -31.40 14.62
N THR A 3 -2.77 -31.45 15.93
CA THR A 3 -3.37 -30.50 16.88
C THR A 3 -2.65 -29.16 16.84
N VAL A 4 -3.40 -28.07 16.93
CA VAL A 4 -2.86 -26.70 17.05
C VAL A 4 -2.80 -26.21 18.51
N ARG A 5 -3.21 -27.07 19.46
CA ARG A 5 -3.26 -26.72 20.87
C ARG A 5 -1.89 -26.28 21.39
N GLY A 6 -1.83 -25.09 21.97
CA GLY A 6 -0.62 -24.52 22.53
C GLY A 6 0.46 -24.10 21.53
N THR A 7 0.21 -24.19 20.22
CA THR A 7 1.18 -23.81 19.19
C THR A 7 1.02 -22.36 18.75
N ASP A 8 2.07 -21.80 18.15
CA ASP A 8 2.02 -20.53 17.43
C ASP A 8 1.43 -20.77 16.02
N CYS A 9 0.22 -20.26 15.80
CA CYS A 9 -0.48 -20.37 14.53
C CYS A 9 -0.29 -19.11 13.68
N TYR A 10 -0.06 -19.30 12.39
CA TYR A 10 0.00 -18.24 11.41
C TYR A 10 -1.09 -18.44 10.37
N ILE A 11 -2.05 -17.51 10.34
CA ILE A 11 -3.16 -17.52 9.37
C ILE A 11 -2.82 -16.51 8.30
N VAL A 12 -2.55 -16.97 7.07
CA VAL A 12 -2.19 -16.11 5.94
C VAL A 12 -3.41 -15.89 5.07
N GLN A 13 -3.93 -14.68 5.08
CA GLN A 13 -5.11 -14.28 4.29
C GLN A 13 -4.98 -12.83 3.87
N SER A 14 -4.90 -12.58 2.57
CA SER A 14 -5.04 -11.22 2.03
C SER A 14 -6.51 -10.79 2.09
N THR A 15 -6.76 -9.54 2.48
CA THR A 15 -8.11 -8.97 2.47
C THR A 15 -8.32 -8.02 1.27
N CYS A 16 -7.81 -8.44 0.09
CA CYS A 16 -8.10 -7.79 -1.19
C CYS A 16 -9.51 -8.18 -1.68
N ASP A 17 -9.88 -7.74 -2.87
CA ASP A 17 -11.19 -8.06 -3.46
C ASP A 17 -11.38 -9.58 -3.69
N PRO A 18 -12.52 -10.15 -3.32
CA PRO A 18 -13.68 -9.59 -2.62
C PRO A 18 -13.41 -9.38 -1.11
N VAL A 19 -13.26 -8.11 -0.72
CA VAL A 19 -12.74 -7.72 0.62
C VAL A 19 -13.57 -8.31 1.75
N ASN A 20 -14.91 -8.23 1.67
CA ASN A 20 -15.77 -8.67 2.76
C ASN A 20 -15.73 -10.19 2.96
N ASP A 21 -15.66 -10.95 1.87
CA ASP A 21 -15.61 -12.41 1.92
C ASP A 21 -14.27 -12.86 2.51
N ASN A 22 -13.18 -12.29 2.02
CA ASN A 22 -11.82 -12.58 2.51
C ASN A 22 -11.64 -12.17 3.98
N LEU A 23 -12.20 -11.03 4.39
CA LEU A 23 -12.17 -10.60 5.78
C LEU A 23 -12.97 -11.55 6.67
N MET A 24 -14.18 -11.93 6.28
CA MET A 24 -15.02 -12.84 7.06
C MET A 24 -14.36 -14.22 7.17
N GLU A 25 -13.77 -14.73 6.08
CA GLU A 25 -13.02 -15.98 6.10
C GLU A 25 -11.87 -15.92 7.10
N LEU A 26 -11.09 -14.83 7.10
CA LEU A 26 -10.02 -14.62 8.07
C LEU A 26 -10.53 -14.64 9.52
N LEU A 27 -11.63 -13.93 9.80
CA LEU A 27 -12.23 -13.89 11.14
C LEU A 27 -12.69 -15.29 11.60
N ILE A 28 -13.29 -16.07 10.70
CA ILE A 28 -13.71 -17.45 10.98
C ILE A 28 -12.51 -18.35 11.27
N MET A 29 -11.42 -18.22 10.49
CA MET A 29 -10.20 -18.98 10.74
C MET A 29 -9.57 -18.65 12.08
N ILE A 30 -9.54 -17.37 12.47
CA ILE A 30 -9.03 -16.92 13.76
C ILE A 30 -9.89 -17.51 14.90
N ASP A 31 -11.23 -17.44 14.82
CA ASP A 31 -12.14 -18.01 15.81
C ASP A 31 -11.95 -19.53 15.93
N ALA A 32 -11.77 -20.23 14.81
CA ALA A 32 -11.52 -21.67 14.82
C ALA A 32 -10.22 -22.02 15.56
N MET A 33 -9.12 -21.30 15.33
CA MET A 33 -7.85 -21.50 16.02
C MET A 33 -7.96 -21.19 17.52
N LYS A 34 -8.68 -20.12 17.88
CA LYS A 34 -8.96 -19.77 19.26
C LYS A 34 -9.72 -20.90 19.99
N ARG A 35 -10.76 -21.44 19.36
CA ARG A 35 -11.56 -22.57 19.91
C ARG A 35 -10.75 -23.87 19.98
N ALA A 36 -9.79 -24.07 19.07
CA ALA A 36 -8.87 -25.18 19.09
C ALA A 36 -7.75 -25.03 20.13
N SER A 37 -7.76 -23.96 20.93
CA SER A 37 -6.78 -23.65 21.99
C SER A 37 -5.35 -23.42 21.43
N ALA A 38 -5.21 -22.76 20.29
CA ALA A 38 -3.92 -22.25 19.84
C ALA A 38 -3.25 -21.41 20.94
N GLY A 39 -1.95 -21.49 21.04
CA GLY A 39 -1.18 -20.74 22.05
C GLY A 39 -1.03 -19.26 21.67
N ARG A 40 -0.86 -18.99 20.39
CA ARG A 40 -0.83 -17.64 19.80
C ARG A 40 -1.38 -17.69 18.39
N ILE A 41 -2.15 -16.66 18.02
CA ILE A 41 -2.75 -16.53 16.69
C ILE A 41 -2.20 -15.29 16.02
N ASN A 42 -1.39 -15.49 14.99
CA ASN A 42 -0.78 -14.44 14.20
C ASN A 42 -1.57 -14.29 12.88
N ALA A 43 -2.26 -13.17 12.68
CA ALA A 43 -2.95 -12.87 11.45
C ALA A 43 -1.96 -12.22 10.46
N VAL A 44 -1.60 -12.95 9.42
CA VAL A 44 -0.71 -12.45 8.36
C VAL A 44 -1.57 -11.96 7.20
N ILE A 45 -1.66 -10.63 7.06
CA ILE A 45 -2.53 -9.94 6.13
C ILE A 45 -1.68 -9.13 5.15
N PRO A 46 -1.21 -9.73 4.04
CA PRO A 46 -0.32 -9.03 3.10
C PRO A 46 -0.92 -7.72 2.59
N TYR A 47 -2.19 -7.72 2.20
CA TYR A 47 -2.95 -6.51 1.87
C TYR A 47 -4.08 -6.31 2.88
N TYR A 48 -4.05 -5.15 3.56
CA TYR A 48 -5.04 -4.78 4.58
C TYR A 48 -6.19 -4.03 3.92
N GLY A 49 -7.32 -4.71 3.74
CA GLY A 49 -8.53 -4.14 3.17
C GLY A 49 -9.07 -2.99 4.02
N TYR A 50 -9.68 -2.01 3.37
CA TYR A 50 -10.18 -0.77 3.99
C TYR A 50 -9.10 0.16 4.57
N ALA A 51 -7.80 -0.10 4.33
CA ALA A 51 -6.71 0.75 4.83
C ALA A 51 -6.81 2.22 4.36
N ARG A 52 -7.46 2.49 3.22
CA ARG A 52 -7.66 3.86 2.72
C ARG A 52 -8.69 4.67 3.52
N GLN A 53 -9.46 4.02 4.40
CA GLN A 53 -10.40 4.66 5.31
C GLN A 53 -9.82 4.73 6.73
N ASP A 54 -8.66 5.36 6.83
CA ASP A 54 -7.88 5.53 8.06
C ASP A 54 -8.32 6.75 8.88
N ARG A 55 -9.08 7.67 8.28
CA ARG A 55 -9.54 8.92 8.89
C ARG A 55 -10.86 9.39 8.28
N LYS A 56 -11.54 10.29 8.96
CA LYS A 56 -12.68 11.02 8.40
C LYS A 56 -12.18 12.12 7.45
N ALA A 57 -12.36 11.94 6.16
CA ALA A 57 -12.08 12.95 5.15
C ALA A 57 -13.24 13.98 5.07
N LYS A 58 -14.46 13.55 5.37
CA LYS A 58 -15.68 14.35 5.39
C LYS A 58 -16.49 14.07 6.66
N ALA A 59 -17.44 14.94 6.95
CA ALA A 59 -18.38 14.71 8.03
C ALA A 59 -19.16 13.39 7.80
N ARG A 60 -19.31 12.59 8.86
CA ARG A 60 -20.00 11.28 8.88
C ARG A 60 -19.28 10.13 8.19
N ASP A 61 -18.04 10.33 7.70
CA ASP A 61 -17.25 9.22 7.19
C ASP A 61 -16.94 8.22 8.31
N PRO A 62 -16.90 6.92 8.01
CA PRO A 62 -16.40 5.90 8.93
C PRO A 62 -14.88 5.95 9.02
N ILE A 63 -14.31 5.27 10.01
CA ILE A 63 -12.89 4.91 10.09
C ILE A 63 -12.81 3.39 10.00
N THR A 64 -13.02 2.86 8.80
CA THR A 64 -13.19 1.42 8.62
C THR A 64 -11.90 0.65 8.89
N ALA A 65 -10.73 1.28 8.70
CA ALA A 65 -9.45 0.67 9.08
C ALA A 65 -9.39 0.34 10.60
N LYS A 66 -9.97 1.20 11.47
CA LYS A 66 -10.10 0.92 12.91
C LYS A 66 -11.12 -0.17 13.19
N LEU A 67 -12.27 -0.15 12.52
CA LEU A 67 -13.29 -1.18 12.66
C LEU A 67 -12.72 -2.58 12.35
N VAL A 68 -11.97 -2.72 11.26
CA VAL A 68 -11.31 -3.99 10.89
C VAL A 68 -10.32 -4.42 11.96
N ALA A 69 -9.52 -3.49 12.50
CA ALA A 69 -8.60 -3.79 13.59
C ALA A 69 -9.33 -4.35 14.82
N ASP A 70 -10.45 -3.73 15.21
CA ASP A 70 -11.26 -4.18 16.35
C ASP A 70 -11.87 -5.57 16.11
N LEU A 71 -12.33 -5.85 14.89
CA LEU A 71 -12.88 -7.16 14.52
C LEU A 71 -11.83 -8.27 14.62
N LEU A 72 -10.59 -8.02 14.15
CA LEU A 72 -9.48 -8.97 14.23
C LEU A 72 -9.13 -9.30 15.69
N VAL A 73 -9.05 -8.27 16.54
CA VAL A 73 -8.78 -8.44 17.99
C VAL A 73 -9.94 -9.19 18.66
N ALA A 74 -11.18 -8.81 18.37
CA ALA A 74 -12.36 -9.48 18.93
C ALA A 74 -12.47 -10.95 18.53
N ALA A 75 -12.11 -11.29 17.29
CA ALA A 75 -12.06 -12.68 16.83
C ALA A 75 -11.01 -13.50 17.59
N GLY A 76 -9.92 -12.88 18.05
CA GLY A 76 -8.88 -13.51 18.86
C GLY A 76 -7.48 -13.49 18.30
N ALA A 77 -7.18 -12.57 17.38
CA ALA A 77 -5.81 -12.35 16.93
C ALA A 77 -4.94 -11.80 18.07
N ASP A 78 -3.75 -12.36 18.27
CA ASP A 78 -2.76 -11.91 19.25
C ASP A 78 -1.70 -11.00 18.62
N ARG A 79 -1.52 -11.06 17.30
CA ARG A 79 -0.57 -10.26 16.52
C ARG A 79 -1.06 -10.13 15.08
N VAL A 80 -0.77 -9.00 14.47
CA VAL A 80 -0.98 -8.77 13.03
C VAL A 80 0.37 -8.59 12.34
N VAL A 81 0.56 -9.25 11.21
CA VAL A 81 1.69 -9.03 10.29
C VAL A 81 1.10 -8.52 8.98
N THR A 82 1.55 -7.37 8.52
CA THR A 82 1.05 -6.77 7.27
C THR A 82 2.16 -6.07 6.52
N MET A 83 1.93 -5.70 5.27
CA MET A 83 2.94 -5.05 4.43
C MET A 83 2.39 -3.74 3.87
N ASP A 84 3.23 -2.69 3.88
CA ASP A 84 2.97 -1.37 3.30
C ASP A 84 1.54 -0.88 3.49
N LEU A 85 1.15 -0.66 4.74
CA LEU A 85 -0.12 -0.02 5.06
C LEU A 85 -0.24 1.32 4.32
N HIS A 86 -1.43 1.62 3.82
CA HIS A 86 -1.70 2.90 3.16
C HIS A 86 -1.28 4.11 4.01
N ALA A 87 -1.50 4.01 5.31
CA ALA A 87 -1.07 4.98 6.30
C ALA A 87 -0.43 4.27 7.49
N ALA A 88 0.82 4.59 7.83
CA ALA A 88 1.58 3.91 8.87
C ALA A 88 0.92 4.02 10.26
N GLN A 89 0.15 5.08 10.50
CA GLN A 89 -0.59 5.30 11.76
C GLN A 89 -1.68 4.25 12.02
N ILE A 90 -2.10 3.46 11.03
CA ILE A 90 -3.05 2.34 11.22
C ILE A 90 -2.51 1.33 12.24
N GLN A 91 -1.18 1.21 12.39
CA GLN A 91 -0.57 0.40 13.44
C GLN A 91 -1.08 0.80 14.85
N GLY A 92 -1.35 2.09 15.06
CA GLY A 92 -1.87 2.62 16.32
C GLY A 92 -3.37 2.33 16.54
N TYR A 93 -4.07 1.72 15.59
CA TYR A 93 -5.46 1.31 15.76
C TYR A 93 -5.60 -0.05 16.45
N PHE A 94 -4.51 -0.78 16.59
CA PHE A 94 -4.45 -2.07 17.24
C PHE A 94 -3.97 -1.93 18.68
N ASP A 95 -4.60 -2.64 19.60
CA ASP A 95 -4.14 -2.82 20.97
C ASP A 95 -3.26 -4.08 21.13
N ILE A 96 -2.95 -4.74 20.01
CA ILE A 96 -2.04 -5.88 19.91
C ILE A 96 -0.83 -5.52 19.05
N PRO A 97 0.30 -6.25 19.14
CA PRO A 97 1.46 -5.99 18.31
C PRO A 97 1.17 -6.08 16.81
N VAL A 98 1.76 -5.15 16.04
CA VAL A 98 1.69 -5.12 14.58
C VAL A 98 3.11 -5.12 14.01
N ASP A 99 3.40 -6.09 13.17
CA ASP A 99 4.62 -6.11 12.35
C ASP A 99 4.29 -5.51 10.98
N HIS A 100 4.67 -4.27 10.78
CA HIS A 100 4.48 -3.54 9.52
C HIS A 100 5.71 -3.71 8.64
N LEU A 101 5.65 -4.66 7.72
CA LEU A 101 6.72 -4.94 6.76
C LEU A 101 6.73 -3.91 5.63
N VAL A 102 7.91 -3.70 5.05
CA VAL A 102 8.12 -2.71 4.00
C VAL A 102 8.63 -3.40 2.74
N GLY A 103 7.90 -3.28 1.63
CA GLY A 103 8.26 -3.85 0.33
C GLY A 103 9.31 -3.06 -0.44
N MET A 104 9.53 -1.79 -0.06
CA MET A 104 10.44 -0.88 -0.77
C MET A 104 11.86 -1.43 -0.99
N PRO A 105 12.51 -2.12 -0.04
CA PRO A 105 13.84 -2.72 -0.28
C PRO A 105 13.85 -3.75 -1.41
N ILE A 106 12.75 -4.49 -1.59
CA ILE A 106 12.61 -5.49 -2.66
C ILE A 106 12.46 -4.78 -4.01
N LEU A 107 11.57 -3.78 -4.08
CA LEU A 107 11.34 -2.98 -5.28
C LEU A 107 12.61 -2.24 -5.71
N SER A 108 13.33 -1.64 -4.77
CA SER A 108 14.58 -0.92 -5.05
C SER A 108 15.64 -1.88 -5.62
N LYS A 109 15.84 -3.05 -5.04
CA LYS A 109 16.77 -4.07 -5.57
C LYS A 109 16.42 -4.50 -6.99
N TYR A 110 15.12 -4.66 -7.29
CA TYR A 110 14.66 -4.99 -8.64
C TYR A 110 15.08 -3.93 -9.67
N PHE A 111 14.86 -2.64 -9.35
CA PHE A 111 15.21 -1.56 -10.27
C PHE A 111 16.72 -1.33 -10.36
N MET A 112 17.49 -1.51 -9.28
CA MET A 112 18.96 -1.50 -9.34
C MET A 112 19.49 -2.56 -10.30
N ALA A 113 18.93 -3.77 -10.27
CA ALA A 113 19.32 -4.86 -11.16
C ALA A 113 18.98 -4.62 -12.64
N LYS A 114 18.10 -3.65 -12.94
CA LYS A 114 17.78 -3.27 -14.34
C LYS A 114 18.86 -2.44 -15.02
N GLY A 115 19.79 -1.85 -14.27
CA GLY A 115 20.90 -1.04 -14.82
C GLY A 115 20.42 0.18 -15.63
N LEU A 116 19.29 0.80 -15.21
CA LEU A 116 18.77 1.99 -15.88
C LEU A 116 19.65 3.20 -15.57
N GLU A 117 20.01 3.94 -16.61
CA GLU A 117 20.73 5.21 -16.49
C GLU A 117 19.74 6.38 -16.37
N ASP A 118 20.20 7.51 -15.85
CA ASP A 118 19.41 8.75 -15.73
C ASP A 118 18.03 8.53 -15.12
N VAL A 119 17.99 7.81 -14.00
CA VAL A 119 16.74 7.47 -13.31
C VAL A 119 16.22 8.63 -12.47
N VAL A 120 14.92 8.89 -12.53
CA VAL A 120 14.18 9.77 -11.61
C VAL A 120 13.04 8.99 -10.97
N ILE A 121 12.96 9.05 -9.65
CA ILE A 121 11.83 8.44 -8.91
C ILE A 121 10.71 9.47 -8.80
N VAL A 122 9.52 9.09 -9.23
CA VAL A 122 8.38 10.00 -9.32
C VAL A 122 7.30 9.62 -8.32
N SER A 123 6.93 10.58 -7.48
CA SER A 123 5.74 10.47 -6.64
C SER A 123 4.49 10.84 -7.45
N PRO A 124 3.47 9.98 -7.54
CA PRO A 124 2.24 10.27 -8.30
C PRO A 124 1.36 11.34 -7.65
N ASP A 125 1.65 11.72 -6.40
CA ASP A 125 0.97 12.77 -5.62
C ASP A 125 1.82 13.22 -4.43
N HIS A 126 1.32 14.16 -3.64
CA HIS A 126 2.01 14.65 -2.44
C HIS A 126 2.04 13.62 -1.30
N GLY A 127 1.09 12.68 -1.25
CA GLY A 127 1.00 11.64 -0.20
C GLY A 127 2.12 10.62 -0.29
N SER A 128 2.58 10.30 -1.49
CA SER A 128 3.59 9.26 -1.76
C SER A 128 5.04 9.78 -1.79
N VAL A 129 5.30 11.07 -1.47
CA VAL A 129 6.64 11.68 -1.53
C VAL A 129 7.66 10.95 -0.63
N THR A 130 7.27 10.58 0.59
CA THR A 130 8.16 9.84 1.50
C THR A 130 8.55 8.48 0.89
N ARG A 131 7.62 7.79 0.25
CA ARG A 131 7.86 6.52 -0.44
C ARG A 131 8.84 6.71 -1.61
N ALA A 132 8.63 7.76 -2.41
CA ALA A 132 9.54 8.10 -3.51
C ALA A 132 10.96 8.38 -3.00
N ARG A 133 11.13 9.12 -1.90
CA ARG A 133 12.44 9.36 -1.28
C ARG A 133 13.12 8.08 -0.82
N ASN A 134 12.37 7.19 -0.17
CA ASN A 134 12.89 5.91 0.32
C ASN A 134 13.38 5.02 -0.83
N MET A 135 12.74 5.08 -2.00
CA MET A 135 13.20 4.38 -3.20
C MET A 135 14.38 5.07 -3.87
N ALA A 136 14.39 6.39 -3.91
CA ALA A 136 15.43 7.18 -4.56
C ALA A 136 16.80 7.04 -3.87
N GLN A 137 16.81 6.93 -2.55
CA GLN A 137 18.04 6.85 -1.76
C GLN A 137 18.95 5.69 -2.17
N PRO A 138 18.52 4.42 -2.19
CA PRO A 138 19.40 3.31 -2.60
C PRO A 138 19.75 3.33 -4.10
N LEU A 139 18.94 3.97 -4.95
CA LEU A 139 19.23 4.14 -6.38
C LEU A 139 20.10 5.37 -6.65
N ASN A 140 20.41 6.18 -5.65
CA ASN A 140 21.09 7.48 -5.80
C ASN A 140 20.46 8.36 -6.89
N ALA A 141 19.13 8.37 -6.94
CA ALA A 141 18.35 9.05 -7.95
C ALA A 141 17.66 10.31 -7.38
N PRO A 142 17.46 11.37 -8.19
CA PRO A 142 16.60 12.49 -7.80
C PRO A 142 15.13 12.06 -7.76
N ILE A 143 14.31 12.93 -7.15
CA ILE A 143 12.84 12.73 -7.12
C ILE A 143 12.14 13.82 -7.93
N ALA A 144 10.98 13.46 -8.48
CA ALA A 144 10.00 14.40 -9.02
C ALA A 144 8.63 14.11 -8.41
N ILE A 145 7.75 15.11 -8.45
CA ILE A 145 6.41 15.02 -7.86
C ILE A 145 5.39 15.45 -8.89
N VAL A 146 4.34 14.66 -9.07
CA VAL A 146 3.17 15.05 -9.85
C VAL A 146 2.27 15.91 -8.96
N ASP A 147 2.20 17.20 -9.24
CA ASP A 147 1.34 18.17 -8.56
C ASP A 147 0.04 18.32 -9.37
N LYS A 148 -1.06 17.82 -8.81
CA LYS A 148 -2.38 17.87 -9.41
C LYS A 148 -3.11 19.10 -8.91
N ARG A 149 -3.43 20.03 -9.81
CA ARG A 149 -4.23 21.21 -9.50
C ARG A 149 -5.56 21.16 -10.24
N ARG A 150 -6.63 21.33 -9.48
CA ARG A 150 -7.96 21.62 -10.02
C ARG A 150 -8.21 23.11 -9.87
N PRO A 151 -8.01 23.92 -10.91
CA PRO A 151 -8.19 25.37 -10.79
C PRO A 151 -9.63 25.78 -10.48
N GLU A 152 -10.62 24.97 -10.91
CA GLU A 152 -12.05 25.19 -10.65
C GLU A 152 -12.83 23.87 -10.67
N PRO A 153 -14.00 23.79 -9.98
CA PRO A 153 -14.90 22.66 -10.12
C PRO A 153 -15.31 22.48 -11.60
N ASN A 154 -15.28 21.26 -12.11
CA ASN A 154 -15.60 20.88 -13.49
C ASN A 154 -14.61 21.31 -14.59
N LYS A 155 -13.42 21.81 -14.26
CA LYS A 155 -12.32 21.93 -15.24
C LYS A 155 -11.41 20.72 -15.22
N SER A 156 -10.77 20.43 -16.36
CA SER A 156 -9.78 19.37 -16.51
C SER A 156 -8.64 19.57 -15.50
N GLU A 157 -8.19 18.48 -14.93
CA GLU A 157 -7.08 18.43 -13.98
C GLU A 157 -5.79 18.83 -14.71
N ILE A 158 -5.12 19.87 -14.25
CA ILE A 158 -3.81 20.27 -14.76
C ILE A 158 -2.77 19.53 -13.95
N MET A 159 -1.95 18.72 -14.63
CA MET A 159 -0.79 18.08 -14.03
C MET A 159 0.44 18.94 -14.25
N ASN A 160 1.06 19.33 -13.16
CA ASN A 160 2.37 19.98 -13.15
C ASN A 160 3.39 19.02 -12.57
N ILE A 161 4.60 18.99 -13.12
CA ILE A 161 5.70 18.15 -12.61
C ILE A 161 6.70 19.07 -11.92
N ILE A 162 6.97 18.77 -10.64
CA ILE A 162 8.01 19.43 -9.86
C ILE A 162 9.24 18.52 -9.91
N GLY A 163 10.31 18.98 -10.54
CA GLY A 163 11.54 18.22 -10.77
C GLY A 163 11.89 18.11 -12.24
N ASP A 164 13.11 17.72 -12.52
CA ASP A 164 13.63 17.56 -13.89
C ASP A 164 13.42 16.12 -14.37
N ILE A 165 12.62 15.94 -15.45
CA ILE A 165 12.27 14.61 -15.99
C ILE A 165 12.55 14.51 -17.49
N GLU A 166 12.89 15.60 -18.18
CA GLU A 166 13.19 15.60 -19.60
C GLU A 166 14.42 14.75 -19.89
N GLY A 167 14.32 13.85 -20.85
CA GLY A 167 15.39 12.92 -21.20
C GLY A 167 15.69 11.84 -20.16
N LYS A 168 14.84 11.66 -19.11
CA LYS A 168 15.08 10.74 -18.00
C LYS A 168 14.25 9.46 -18.08
N ASN A 169 14.72 8.42 -17.38
CA ASN A 169 13.98 7.20 -17.12
C ASN A 169 13.17 7.35 -15.82
N CYS A 170 11.87 7.57 -15.91
CA CYS A 170 11.00 7.82 -14.76
C CYS A 170 10.47 6.51 -14.18
N ILE A 171 10.46 6.41 -12.83
CA ILE A 171 9.86 5.30 -12.10
C ILE A 171 8.82 5.89 -11.13
N LEU A 172 7.54 5.70 -11.46
CA LEU A 172 6.41 6.01 -10.56
C LEU A 172 6.34 4.99 -9.44
N VAL A 173 6.22 5.44 -8.20
CA VAL A 173 6.15 4.57 -7.03
C VAL A 173 4.97 4.93 -6.14
N ASP A 174 4.15 3.91 -5.81
CA ASP A 174 3.01 4.06 -4.90
C ASP A 174 2.91 2.85 -3.94
N ASP A 175 1.97 2.87 -2.99
CA ASP A 175 1.65 1.69 -2.16
C ASP A 175 0.82 0.68 -2.94
N MET A 176 -0.11 1.14 -3.75
CA MET A 176 -1.00 0.27 -4.51
C MET A 176 -1.29 0.83 -5.91
N ILE A 177 -1.61 -0.09 -6.81
CA ILE A 177 -2.25 0.20 -8.09
C ILE A 177 -3.64 -0.41 -8.03
N ASP A 178 -4.65 0.46 -7.90
CA ASP A 178 -6.07 0.09 -7.83
C ASP A 178 -6.70 0.10 -9.24
N THR A 179 -7.45 1.12 -9.61
CA THR A 179 -8.01 1.28 -10.97
C THR A 179 -6.98 1.73 -12.00
N ALA A 180 -5.76 1.98 -11.59
CA ALA A 180 -4.64 2.51 -12.37
C ALA A 180 -4.83 3.92 -12.96
N GLY A 181 -5.97 4.57 -12.81
CA GLY A 181 -6.24 5.88 -13.41
C GLY A 181 -5.21 6.95 -13.04
N THR A 182 -4.84 7.05 -11.75
CA THR A 182 -3.82 8.00 -11.26
C THR A 182 -2.46 7.74 -11.89
N ILE A 183 -2.01 6.49 -11.88
CA ILE A 183 -0.71 6.08 -12.41
C ILE A 183 -0.64 6.28 -13.93
N THR A 184 -1.69 5.92 -14.66
CA THR A 184 -1.77 6.07 -16.11
C THR A 184 -1.72 7.54 -16.53
N ASN A 185 -2.52 8.39 -15.87
CA ASN A 185 -2.51 9.83 -16.15
C ASN A 185 -1.14 10.47 -15.86
N ALA A 186 -0.53 10.09 -14.74
CA ALA A 186 0.82 10.55 -14.38
C ALA A 186 1.87 10.08 -15.41
N ALA A 187 1.78 8.82 -15.86
CA ALA A 187 2.70 8.27 -16.86
C ALA A 187 2.59 9.00 -18.21
N ASN A 188 1.37 9.29 -18.66
CA ASN A 188 1.14 10.04 -19.87
C ASN A 188 1.72 11.46 -19.77
N ALA A 189 1.44 12.17 -18.67
CA ALA A 189 1.98 13.50 -18.44
C ALA A 189 3.53 13.53 -18.45
N LEU A 190 4.17 12.54 -17.84
CA LEU A 190 5.63 12.40 -17.88
C LEU A 190 6.15 12.17 -19.31
N LYS A 191 5.45 11.34 -20.08
CA LYS A 191 5.81 11.10 -21.50
C LYS A 191 5.65 12.36 -22.34
N ASP A 192 4.58 13.10 -22.17
CA ASP A 192 4.29 14.34 -22.91
C ASP A 192 5.33 15.43 -22.59
N LEU A 193 5.91 15.41 -21.38
CA LEU A 193 6.97 16.32 -20.92
C LEU A 193 8.39 15.81 -21.19
N GLY A 194 8.56 14.80 -22.04
CA GLY A 194 9.87 14.38 -22.56
C GLY A 194 10.59 13.28 -21.80
N ALA A 195 9.92 12.53 -20.90
CA ALA A 195 10.54 11.36 -20.31
C ALA A 195 10.84 10.28 -21.35
N VAL A 196 12.06 9.73 -21.34
CA VAL A 196 12.50 8.66 -22.25
C VAL A 196 11.67 7.40 -22.04
N SER A 197 11.51 6.99 -20.80
CA SER A 197 10.65 5.89 -20.43
C SER A 197 9.93 6.16 -19.12
N VAL A 198 8.76 5.55 -18.95
CA VAL A 198 8.01 5.58 -17.69
C VAL A 198 7.70 4.15 -17.27
N ARG A 199 8.03 3.82 -16.05
CA ARG A 199 7.70 2.57 -15.38
C ARG A 199 6.92 2.88 -14.12
N ALA A 200 6.09 1.94 -13.66
CA ALA A 200 5.38 2.06 -12.40
C ALA A 200 5.64 0.83 -11.53
N CYS A 201 5.66 1.02 -10.23
CA CYS A 201 5.68 -0.06 -9.28
C CYS A 201 4.84 0.28 -8.04
N ALA A 202 4.31 -0.74 -7.42
CA ALA A 202 3.61 -0.68 -6.14
C ALA A 202 3.79 -2.00 -5.40
N THR A 203 3.57 -1.99 -4.10
CA THR A 203 3.57 -3.21 -3.29
C THR A 203 2.28 -4.01 -3.54
N HIS A 204 1.15 -3.33 -3.68
CA HIS A 204 -0.16 -3.97 -3.81
C HIS A 204 -0.74 -3.79 -5.22
N ALA A 205 -0.79 -4.88 -5.97
CA ALA A 205 -1.47 -4.94 -7.26
C ALA A 205 -2.96 -5.30 -7.03
N VAL A 206 -3.78 -4.31 -6.65
CA VAL A 206 -5.22 -4.50 -6.41
C VAL A 206 -5.94 -4.72 -7.73
N LEU A 207 -5.64 -3.87 -8.73
CA LEU A 207 -6.07 -4.00 -10.12
C LEU A 207 -7.59 -4.22 -10.27
N SER A 208 -8.37 -3.36 -9.63
CA SER A 208 -9.83 -3.46 -9.59
C SER A 208 -10.52 -2.78 -10.79
N GLY A 209 -9.78 -2.27 -11.77
CA GLY A 209 -10.28 -1.57 -12.94
C GLY A 209 -10.33 -2.41 -14.21
#